data_70242ed22de46d71e6a93ca05f09937c
#
_entry.id   70242ed22de46d71e6a93ca05f09937c
#
_cell.length_a   1.000
_cell.length_b   1.000
_cell.length_c   1.000
_cell.angle_alpha   90.00
_cell.angle_beta   90.00
_cell.angle_gamma   90.00
#
_symmetry.space_group_name_H-M   'P 1'
#
loop_
_entity.id
_entity.type
_entity.pdbx_description
1 polymer ?
#
loop_
_entity_poly.entity_id
_entity_poly.type
_entity_poly.pdbx_seq_one_letter_code
_entity_poly.pdbx_strand_id
1 'polypeptide(L)'
;SIRLSGEVRRGMTEKAERGGIVSIAPFGYKVTDGRLVVDAEKARIVSKIFADFLNNKDINMICDNLNSAKIKTSKGNNWDCRAVEYILQNPVYVGKIRWNPICKTGRDFYNDNLIISDGIHEPIVDEVIFEQTRQILFLQRIIGKEHSHKQTEIRHLIQNLVKCSNCNSTLVPIKNNLLQCSAYIHGNCHSSHSVKIEKIEKVVIKAINILIKNNLNNDAFTIKETYPLKTQNGLLCIITKRIIFDRKASHLNIFLN
;
A
#
# COMPACT_ATOMS: atom_id res chain seq x y z
N SER A 1 4.20 -3.32 -42.58
CA SER A 1 3.90 -3.81 -41.20
C SER A 1 3.70 -2.68 -40.16
N ILE A 2 4.40 -1.54 -40.27
CA ILE A 2 4.29 -0.40 -39.33
C ILE A 2 2.90 0.28 -39.40
N ARG A 3 2.34 0.46 -40.62
CA ARG A 3 0.99 1.02 -40.80
C ARG A 3 -0.08 0.14 -40.17
N LEU A 4 -0.04 -1.18 -40.39
CA LEU A 4 -1.01 -2.12 -39.82
C LEU A 4 -0.99 -2.12 -38.28
N SER A 5 0.19 -2.00 -37.65
CA SER A 5 0.29 -1.91 -36.18
C SER A 5 -0.29 -0.59 -35.63
N GLY A 6 -0.22 0.50 -36.41
CA GLY A 6 -0.82 1.78 -36.08
C GLY A 6 -2.35 1.76 -36.14
N GLU A 7 -2.92 1.17 -37.16
CA GLU A 7 -4.38 1.04 -37.32
C GLU A 7 -4.99 0.11 -36.27
N VAL A 8 -4.36 -1.04 -36.02
CA VAL A 8 -4.79 -1.95 -34.92
C VAL A 8 -4.77 -1.25 -33.56
N ARG A 9 -3.72 -0.47 -33.28
CA ARG A 9 -3.61 0.28 -32.03
C ARG A 9 -4.71 1.32 -31.90
N ARG A 10 -5.02 2.07 -32.99
CA ARG A 10 -6.11 3.04 -33.01
C ARG A 10 -7.45 2.37 -32.76
N GLY A 11 -7.76 1.28 -33.44
CA GLY A 11 -8.99 0.53 -33.24
C GLY A 11 -9.13 -0.04 -31.81
N MET A 12 -8.03 -0.49 -31.20
CA MET A 12 -8.04 -0.92 -29.80
C MET A 12 -8.26 0.25 -28.84
N THR A 13 -7.70 1.43 -29.13
CA THR A 13 -7.90 2.64 -28.33
C THR A 13 -9.37 3.07 -28.36
N GLU A 14 -9.95 3.20 -29.54
CA GLU A 14 -11.39 3.53 -29.71
C GLU A 14 -12.30 2.51 -29.01
N LYS A 15 -11.96 1.23 -29.10
CA LYS A 15 -12.71 0.18 -28.42
C LYS A 15 -12.63 0.32 -26.89
N ALA A 16 -11.44 0.63 -26.34
CA ALA A 16 -11.23 0.85 -24.93
C ALA A 16 -12.01 2.08 -24.43
N GLU A 17 -11.95 3.18 -25.17
CA GLU A 17 -12.68 4.43 -24.86
C GLU A 17 -14.21 4.22 -24.82
N ARG A 18 -14.72 3.29 -25.60
CA ARG A 18 -16.13 2.87 -25.58
C ARG A 18 -16.45 1.80 -24.52
N GLY A 19 -15.53 1.53 -23.59
CA GLY A 19 -15.72 0.53 -22.53
C GLY A 19 -15.63 -0.92 -22.99
N GLY A 20 -15.15 -1.16 -24.22
CA GLY A 20 -14.99 -2.50 -24.79
C GLY A 20 -13.71 -3.18 -24.33
N ILE A 21 -13.75 -4.52 -24.23
CA ILE A 21 -12.62 -5.34 -23.84
C ILE A 21 -11.50 -5.31 -24.92
N VAL A 22 -10.28 -4.99 -24.51
CA VAL A 22 -9.09 -4.93 -25.40
C VAL A 22 -8.01 -5.95 -25.02
N SER A 23 -8.29 -6.85 -24.07
CA SER A 23 -7.35 -7.84 -23.58
C SER A 23 -8.02 -9.18 -23.29
N ILE A 24 -7.22 -10.18 -22.89
CA ILE A 24 -7.74 -11.46 -22.35
C ILE A 24 -8.55 -11.17 -21.08
N ALA A 25 -9.63 -11.95 -20.86
CA ALA A 25 -10.44 -11.84 -19.65
C ALA A 25 -9.57 -11.91 -18.38
N PRO A 26 -9.64 -10.91 -17.49
CA PRO A 26 -9.00 -10.98 -16.19
C PRO A 26 -9.58 -12.12 -15.36
N PHE A 27 -8.81 -12.59 -14.38
CA PHE A 27 -9.31 -13.57 -13.41
C PHE A 27 -10.56 -13.02 -12.69
N GLY A 28 -11.59 -13.80 -12.53
CA GLY A 28 -12.90 -13.36 -12.02
C GLY A 28 -13.92 -13.07 -13.11
N TYR A 29 -13.48 -12.96 -14.37
CA TYR A 29 -14.35 -12.75 -15.52
C TYR A 29 -14.15 -13.82 -16.59
N LYS A 30 -15.17 -14.00 -17.43
CA LYS A 30 -15.14 -14.75 -18.69
C LYS A 30 -15.64 -13.85 -19.82
N VAL A 31 -15.28 -14.18 -21.05
CA VAL A 31 -15.80 -13.48 -22.23
C VAL A 31 -17.00 -14.26 -22.76
N THR A 32 -18.13 -13.61 -22.89
CA THR A 32 -19.35 -14.14 -23.52
C THR A 32 -19.86 -13.05 -24.49
N ASP A 33 -20.06 -13.40 -25.75
CA ASP A 33 -20.51 -12.48 -26.81
C ASP A 33 -19.71 -11.17 -26.88
N GLY A 34 -18.37 -11.28 -26.74
CA GLY A 34 -17.45 -10.14 -26.78
C GLY A 34 -17.47 -9.21 -25.56
N ARG A 35 -18.18 -9.58 -24.48
CA ARG A 35 -18.30 -8.83 -23.23
C ARG A 35 -17.71 -9.60 -22.05
N LEU A 36 -17.23 -8.85 -21.05
CA LEU A 36 -16.87 -9.45 -19.77
C LEU A 36 -18.14 -9.77 -18.97
N VAL A 37 -18.24 -11.03 -18.52
CA VAL A 37 -19.28 -11.51 -17.63
C VAL A 37 -18.62 -12.09 -16.39
N VAL A 38 -19.17 -11.83 -15.23
CA VAL A 38 -18.66 -12.32 -13.96
C VAL A 38 -18.67 -13.86 -13.92
N ASP A 39 -17.51 -14.45 -13.59
CA ASP A 39 -17.38 -15.87 -13.24
C ASP A 39 -17.54 -15.98 -11.72
N ALA A 40 -18.70 -16.41 -11.26
CA ALA A 40 -19.10 -16.35 -9.85
C ALA A 40 -18.10 -17.06 -8.90
N GLU A 41 -17.51 -18.18 -9.31
CA GLU A 41 -16.54 -18.90 -8.49
C GLU A 41 -15.23 -18.11 -8.37
N LYS A 42 -14.69 -17.64 -9.48
CA LYS A 42 -13.45 -16.85 -9.49
C LYS A 42 -13.65 -15.46 -8.91
N ALA A 43 -14.81 -14.86 -9.06
CA ALA A 43 -15.15 -13.56 -8.48
C ALA A 43 -15.10 -13.59 -6.94
N ARG A 44 -15.60 -14.67 -6.31
CA ARG A 44 -15.46 -14.87 -4.86
C ARG A 44 -14.00 -14.89 -4.41
N ILE A 45 -13.12 -15.48 -5.21
CA ILE A 45 -11.68 -15.50 -4.92
C ILE A 45 -11.08 -14.09 -5.03
N VAL A 46 -11.47 -13.31 -6.04
CA VAL A 46 -11.07 -11.90 -6.18
C VAL A 46 -11.49 -11.10 -4.95
N SER A 47 -12.77 -11.16 -4.57
CA SER A 47 -13.28 -10.46 -3.38
C SER A 47 -12.51 -10.86 -2.12
N LYS A 48 -12.19 -12.18 -1.99
CA LYS A 48 -11.37 -12.68 -0.87
C LYS A 48 -9.95 -12.12 -0.87
N ILE A 49 -9.30 -11.99 -2.03
CA ILE A 49 -7.95 -11.40 -2.15
C ILE A 49 -7.96 -9.96 -1.64
N PHE A 50 -8.95 -9.14 -2.02
CA PHE A 50 -9.10 -7.77 -1.53
C PHE A 50 -9.36 -7.73 -0.03
N ALA A 51 -10.28 -8.55 0.48
CA ALA A 51 -10.58 -8.64 1.90
C ALA A 51 -9.37 -9.08 2.73
N ASP A 52 -8.63 -10.10 2.29
CA ASP A 52 -7.43 -10.60 2.96
C ASP A 52 -6.34 -9.53 3.00
N PHE A 53 -6.16 -8.77 1.92
CA PHE A 53 -5.19 -7.67 1.86
C PHE A 53 -5.55 -6.52 2.80
N LEU A 54 -6.82 -6.09 2.84
CA LEU A 54 -7.31 -5.04 3.75
C LEU A 54 -7.28 -5.49 5.23
N ASN A 55 -7.38 -6.80 5.49
CA ASN A 55 -7.19 -7.40 6.81
C ASN A 55 -5.70 -7.60 7.18
N ASN A 56 -4.81 -6.85 6.55
CA ASN A 56 -3.36 -6.81 6.82
C ASN A 56 -2.59 -8.11 6.53
N LYS A 57 -3.11 -8.99 5.66
CA LYS A 57 -2.33 -10.13 5.20
C LYS A 57 -1.27 -9.68 4.19
N ASP A 58 -0.06 -10.17 4.39
CA ASP A 58 1.01 -9.99 3.40
C ASP A 58 0.63 -10.67 2.08
N ILE A 59 1.05 -10.09 0.95
CA ILE A 59 0.80 -10.64 -0.39
C ILE A 59 1.36 -12.07 -0.51
N ASN A 60 2.51 -12.35 0.11
CA ASN A 60 3.05 -13.72 0.15
C ASN A 60 2.09 -14.69 0.85
N MET A 61 1.52 -14.31 2.00
CA MET A 61 0.54 -15.13 2.71
C MET A 61 -0.72 -15.38 1.87
N ILE A 62 -1.17 -14.37 1.11
CA ILE A 62 -2.31 -14.52 0.20
C ILE A 62 -1.98 -15.54 -0.89
N CYS A 63 -0.78 -15.45 -1.50
CA CYS A 63 -0.30 -16.42 -2.50
C CYS A 63 -0.24 -17.83 -1.93
N ASP A 64 0.34 -18.00 -0.75
CA ASP A 64 0.48 -19.31 -0.09
C ASP A 64 -0.88 -19.93 0.22
N ASN A 65 -1.84 -19.14 0.69
CA ASN A 65 -3.20 -19.60 0.96
C ASN A 65 -3.93 -20.07 -0.32
N LEU A 66 -3.79 -19.32 -1.43
CA LEU A 66 -4.37 -19.68 -2.71
C LEU A 66 -3.74 -20.95 -3.27
N ASN A 67 -2.42 -21.07 -3.19
CA ASN A 67 -1.68 -22.25 -3.67
C ASN A 67 -1.96 -23.49 -2.82
N SER A 68 -2.05 -23.36 -1.51
CA SER A 68 -2.40 -24.44 -0.58
C SER A 68 -3.83 -24.96 -0.82
N ALA A 69 -4.75 -24.05 -1.19
CA ALA A 69 -6.10 -24.39 -1.61
C ALA A 69 -6.16 -24.95 -3.05
N LYS A 70 -5.01 -25.15 -3.72
CA LYS A 70 -4.89 -25.63 -5.11
C LYS A 70 -5.64 -24.79 -6.14
N ILE A 71 -5.92 -23.52 -5.82
CA ILE A 71 -6.54 -22.57 -6.73
C ILE A 71 -5.48 -22.13 -7.74
N LYS A 72 -5.81 -22.20 -9.04
CA LYS A 72 -4.88 -21.82 -10.12
C LYS A 72 -5.28 -20.48 -10.73
N THR A 73 -4.29 -19.77 -11.28
CA THR A 73 -4.52 -18.56 -12.10
C THR A 73 -5.29 -18.91 -13.39
N SER A 74 -5.79 -17.91 -14.13
CA SER A 74 -6.45 -18.12 -15.43
C SER A 74 -5.57 -18.89 -16.45
N LYS A 75 -4.26 -18.90 -16.26
CA LYS A 75 -3.31 -19.64 -17.11
C LYS A 75 -2.95 -21.04 -16.56
N GLY A 76 -3.58 -21.48 -15.48
CA GLY A 76 -3.30 -22.77 -14.84
C GLY A 76 -2.05 -22.80 -13.95
N ASN A 77 -1.37 -21.64 -13.77
CA ASN A 77 -0.16 -21.55 -12.95
C ASN A 77 -0.47 -21.36 -11.46
N ASN A 78 0.54 -21.57 -10.61
CA ASN A 78 0.49 -21.13 -9.23
C ASN A 78 0.45 -19.61 -9.12
N TRP A 79 -0.09 -19.10 -8.03
CA TRP A 79 -0.08 -17.68 -7.71
C TRP A 79 1.31 -17.25 -7.28
N ASP A 80 1.71 -16.11 -7.79
CA ASP A 80 2.89 -15.35 -7.34
C ASP A 80 2.48 -13.94 -6.87
N CYS A 81 3.37 -13.25 -6.18
CA CYS A 81 3.08 -11.91 -5.66
C CYS A 81 2.67 -10.94 -6.76
N ARG A 82 3.25 -11.05 -7.96
CA ARG A 82 2.93 -10.18 -9.10
C ARG A 82 1.52 -10.40 -9.62
N ALA A 83 1.03 -11.65 -9.58
CA ALA A 83 -0.34 -11.96 -9.99
C ALA A 83 -1.37 -11.39 -9.00
N VAL A 84 -1.09 -11.48 -7.70
CA VAL A 84 -1.93 -10.87 -6.65
C VAL A 84 -1.89 -9.34 -6.74
N GLU A 85 -0.71 -8.73 -6.85
CA GLU A 85 -0.57 -7.28 -7.04
C GLU A 85 -1.30 -6.78 -8.29
N TYR A 86 -1.28 -7.57 -9.38
CA TYR A 86 -2.02 -7.23 -10.59
C TYR A 86 -3.53 -7.17 -10.35
N ILE A 87 -4.08 -8.11 -9.57
CA ILE A 87 -5.50 -8.09 -9.18
C ILE A 87 -5.81 -6.84 -8.35
N LEU A 88 -5.04 -6.59 -7.30
CA LEU A 88 -5.27 -5.48 -6.37
C LEU A 88 -5.18 -4.09 -7.01
N GLN A 89 -4.54 -3.96 -8.19
CA GLN A 89 -4.36 -2.69 -8.90
C GLN A 89 -5.20 -2.55 -10.16
N ASN A 90 -5.86 -3.62 -10.62
CA ASN A 90 -6.55 -3.59 -11.90
C ASN A 90 -7.96 -2.99 -11.79
N PRO A 91 -8.22 -1.81 -12.41
CA PRO A 91 -9.49 -1.12 -12.30
C PRO A 91 -10.68 -1.87 -12.94
N VAL A 92 -10.43 -2.96 -13.66
CA VAL A 92 -11.49 -3.82 -14.20
C VAL A 92 -12.41 -4.35 -13.10
N TYR A 93 -11.90 -4.54 -11.90
CA TYR A 93 -12.70 -5.07 -10.78
C TYR A 93 -13.71 -4.08 -10.21
N VAL A 94 -13.58 -2.79 -10.56
CA VAL A 94 -14.56 -1.73 -10.26
C VAL A 94 -15.29 -1.24 -11.52
N GLY A 95 -15.42 -2.10 -12.53
CA GLY A 95 -16.19 -1.79 -13.73
C GLY A 95 -15.50 -0.88 -14.72
N LYS A 96 -14.16 -0.65 -14.63
CA LYS A 96 -13.42 0.23 -15.54
C LYS A 96 -12.54 -0.57 -16.51
N ILE A 97 -12.39 -0.09 -17.74
CA ILE A 97 -11.47 -0.65 -18.73
C ILE A 97 -10.17 0.15 -18.71
N ARG A 98 -9.06 -0.57 -18.76
CA ARG A 98 -7.72 0.00 -18.81
C ARG A 98 -7.04 -0.37 -20.14
N TRP A 99 -6.54 0.63 -20.83
CA TRP A 99 -5.76 0.46 -22.05
C TRP A 99 -4.47 1.29 -22.01
N ASN A 100 -3.35 0.67 -22.39
CA ASN A 100 -2.07 1.37 -22.54
C ASN A 100 -1.59 1.25 -23.98
N PRO A 101 -1.76 2.29 -24.82
CA PRO A 101 -1.42 2.23 -26.23
C PRO A 101 0.09 2.21 -26.50
N ILE A 102 0.92 2.64 -25.54
CA ILE A 102 2.36 2.85 -25.74
C ILE A 102 3.20 1.74 -25.11
N CYS A 103 2.77 1.22 -23.96
CA CYS A 103 3.54 0.26 -23.19
C CYS A 103 3.34 -1.18 -23.67
N LYS A 104 4.45 -1.90 -23.83
CA LYS A 104 4.46 -3.32 -24.17
C LYS A 104 4.15 -4.22 -22.96
N THR A 105 4.29 -3.69 -21.75
CA THR A 105 4.03 -4.42 -20.50
C THR A 105 2.69 -4.00 -19.91
N GLY A 106 1.70 -4.89 -19.96
CA GLY A 106 0.35 -4.64 -19.43
C GLY A 106 0.26 -4.49 -17.90
N ARG A 107 1.39 -4.36 -17.19
CA ARG A 107 1.46 -4.33 -15.72
C ARG A 107 1.87 -2.98 -15.13
N ASP A 108 2.06 -1.96 -15.96
CA ASP A 108 2.35 -0.61 -15.48
C ASP A 108 1.03 0.13 -15.22
N PHE A 109 0.69 0.31 -13.93
CA PHE A 109 -0.51 0.99 -13.47
C PHE A 109 -0.27 2.47 -13.15
N TYR A 110 0.96 2.96 -13.28
CA TYR A 110 1.37 4.31 -12.91
C TYR A 110 1.92 5.11 -14.11
N ASN A 111 1.50 4.74 -15.31
CA ASN A 111 1.92 5.39 -16.55
C ASN A 111 0.91 6.49 -16.92
N ASP A 112 1.38 7.69 -17.22
CA ASP A 112 0.55 8.85 -17.60
C ASP A 112 -0.21 8.65 -18.92
N ASN A 113 0.18 7.65 -19.74
CA ASN A 113 -0.48 7.31 -20.99
C ASN A 113 -1.60 6.28 -20.84
N LEU A 114 -1.97 5.92 -19.61
CA LEU A 114 -3.07 5.00 -19.36
C LEU A 114 -4.41 5.66 -19.70
N ILE A 115 -5.16 5.01 -20.56
CA ILE A 115 -6.56 5.32 -20.82
C ILE A 115 -7.39 4.46 -19.87
N ILE A 116 -8.19 5.10 -19.01
CA ILE A 116 -9.15 4.46 -18.13
C ILE A 116 -10.52 4.99 -18.53
N SER A 117 -11.42 4.09 -18.87
CA SER A 117 -12.80 4.41 -19.26
C SER A 117 -13.78 3.56 -18.47
N ASP A 118 -15.02 3.98 -18.40
CA ASP A 118 -16.08 3.17 -17.80
C ASP A 118 -16.35 1.96 -18.68
N GLY A 119 -16.31 0.79 -18.07
CA GLY A 119 -16.63 -0.48 -18.73
C GLY A 119 -18.14 -0.74 -18.70
N ILE A 120 -18.58 -1.63 -19.61
CA ILE A 120 -19.98 -2.09 -19.65
C ILE A 120 -20.22 -3.38 -18.85
N HIS A 121 -19.22 -3.82 -18.08
CA HIS A 121 -19.26 -5.04 -17.29
C HIS A 121 -19.57 -4.76 -15.81
N GLU A 122 -20.14 -5.74 -15.14
CA GLU A 122 -20.46 -5.67 -13.72
C GLU A 122 -19.17 -5.66 -12.87
N PRO A 123 -19.04 -4.77 -11.88
CA PRO A 123 -17.91 -4.77 -10.95
C PRO A 123 -17.98 -5.97 -9.99
N ILE A 124 -16.79 -6.48 -9.60
CA ILE A 124 -16.68 -7.54 -8.58
C ILE A 124 -16.41 -6.95 -7.19
N VAL A 125 -15.79 -5.76 -7.15
CA VAL A 125 -15.34 -5.10 -5.93
C VAL A 125 -15.93 -3.70 -5.86
N ASP A 126 -16.28 -3.28 -4.65
CA ASP A 126 -16.73 -1.92 -4.40
C ASP A 126 -15.59 -0.90 -4.61
N GLU A 127 -15.94 0.29 -5.14
CA GLU A 127 -14.94 1.33 -5.45
C GLU A 127 -14.20 1.83 -4.20
N VAL A 128 -14.88 1.87 -3.04
CA VAL A 128 -14.25 2.28 -1.76
C VAL A 128 -13.18 1.26 -1.33
N ILE A 129 -13.48 -0.03 -1.45
CA ILE A 129 -12.54 -1.13 -1.15
C ILE A 129 -11.33 -1.07 -2.09
N PHE A 130 -11.56 -0.85 -3.37
CA PHE A 130 -10.50 -0.75 -4.37
C PHE A 130 -9.59 0.45 -4.12
N GLU A 131 -10.16 1.62 -3.83
CA GLU A 131 -9.38 2.82 -3.59
C GLU A 131 -8.57 2.74 -2.29
N GLN A 132 -9.12 2.18 -1.22
CA GLN A 132 -8.37 1.89 0.01
C GLN A 132 -7.17 0.96 -0.27
N THR A 133 -7.39 -0.08 -1.08
CA THR A 133 -6.35 -1.01 -1.49
C THR A 133 -5.24 -0.30 -2.28
N ARG A 134 -5.62 0.55 -3.26
CA ARG A 134 -4.67 1.35 -4.05
C ARG A 134 -3.83 2.27 -3.20
N GLN A 135 -4.45 2.96 -2.23
CA GLN A 135 -3.74 3.84 -1.30
C GLN A 135 -2.69 3.07 -0.50
N ILE A 136 -3.04 1.91 0.06
CA ILE A 136 -2.10 1.09 0.82
C ILE A 136 -0.93 0.62 -0.06
N LEU A 137 -1.19 0.12 -1.27
CA LEU A 137 -0.15 -0.31 -2.21
C LEU A 137 0.77 0.84 -2.63
N PHE A 138 0.21 2.02 -2.89
CA PHE A 138 0.98 3.21 -3.22
C PHE A 138 1.93 3.60 -2.09
N LEU A 139 1.42 3.61 -0.85
CA LEU A 139 2.21 3.90 0.35
C LEU A 139 3.32 2.86 0.56
N GLN A 140 3.00 1.57 0.43
CA GLN A 140 4.00 0.50 0.53
C GLN A 140 5.10 0.63 -0.53
N ARG A 141 4.76 1.07 -1.75
CA ARG A 141 5.74 1.32 -2.83
C ARG A 141 6.68 2.48 -2.52
N ILE A 142 6.15 3.60 -1.99
CA ILE A 142 6.97 4.75 -1.58
C ILE A 142 7.90 4.34 -0.45
N ILE A 143 7.37 3.71 0.60
CA ILE A 143 8.13 3.23 1.75
C ILE A 143 9.22 2.24 1.33
N GLY A 144 8.89 1.31 0.41
CA GLY A 144 9.84 0.31 -0.09
C GLY A 144 11.00 0.91 -0.86
N LYS A 145 10.80 2.02 -1.58
CA LYS A 145 11.87 2.73 -2.30
C LYS A 145 12.83 3.44 -1.35
N GLU A 146 12.33 4.02 -0.26
CA GLU A 146 13.17 4.72 0.72
C GLU A 146 13.93 3.77 1.66
N HIS A 147 13.42 2.56 1.89
CA HIS A 147 13.96 1.61 2.85
C HIS A 147 14.73 0.43 2.24
N SER A 148 15.12 0.51 0.96
CA SER A 148 15.82 -0.58 0.26
C SER A 148 17.20 -0.94 0.87
N HIS A 149 17.69 -0.21 1.87
CA HIS A 149 19.02 -0.40 2.44
C HIS A 149 19.14 -1.16 3.77
N LYS A 150 18.04 -1.44 4.50
CA LYS A 150 18.09 -2.39 5.65
C LYS A 150 16.68 -2.89 5.98
N GLN A 151 16.44 -4.19 5.78
CA GLN A 151 15.27 -4.90 6.31
C GLN A 151 15.40 -5.04 7.84
N THR A 152 15.07 -4.00 8.60
CA THR A 152 14.85 -4.12 10.04
C THR A 152 13.37 -4.40 10.25
N GLU A 153 13.08 -5.50 10.95
CA GLU A 153 11.71 -5.80 11.39
C GLU A 153 11.15 -4.61 12.18
N ILE A 154 10.00 -4.08 11.74
CA ILE A 154 9.33 -2.98 12.43
C ILE A 154 8.50 -3.56 13.57
N ARG A 155 8.90 -3.28 14.82
CA ARG A 155 8.28 -3.78 16.04
C ARG A 155 7.35 -2.78 16.72
N HIS A 156 7.50 -1.51 16.41
CA HIS A 156 6.65 -0.43 16.92
C HIS A 156 6.64 0.76 15.95
N LEU A 157 5.55 1.53 16.02
CA LEU A 157 5.21 2.58 15.07
C LEU A 157 6.27 3.68 14.93
N ILE A 158 6.86 4.10 16.05
CA ILE A 158 7.84 5.21 16.14
C ILE A 158 9.29 4.72 16.08
N GLN A 159 9.52 3.49 15.58
CA GLN A 159 10.87 2.92 15.50
C GLN A 159 11.81 3.81 14.68
N ASN A 160 13.00 4.07 15.23
CA ASN A 160 14.06 4.92 14.68
C ASN A 160 13.76 6.43 14.60
N LEU A 161 12.54 6.87 14.90
CA LEU A 161 12.13 8.28 14.80
C LEU A 161 12.40 9.09 16.05
N VAL A 162 12.32 8.46 17.23
CA VAL A 162 12.43 9.18 18.52
C VAL A 162 13.89 9.35 18.92
N LYS A 163 14.27 10.59 19.21
CA LYS A 163 15.63 11.01 19.61
C LYS A 163 15.65 11.60 21.01
N CYS A 164 16.78 11.44 21.68
CA CYS A 164 17.05 12.03 22.99
C CYS A 164 17.26 13.53 22.88
N SER A 165 16.62 14.34 23.73
CA SER A 165 16.81 15.80 23.80
C SER A 165 18.23 16.22 24.18
N ASN A 166 18.96 15.36 24.90
CA ASN A 166 20.29 15.70 25.42
C ASN A 166 21.44 15.35 24.45
N CYS A 167 21.38 14.16 23.80
CA CYS A 167 22.49 13.67 22.98
C CYS A 167 22.11 13.34 21.53
N ASN A 168 20.85 13.53 21.15
CA ASN A 168 20.28 13.23 19.84
C ASN A 168 20.38 11.75 19.40
N SER A 169 20.83 10.84 20.27
CA SER A 169 20.85 9.40 19.99
C SER A 169 19.43 8.84 19.96
N THR A 170 19.24 7.77 19.18
CA THR A 170 17.91 7.13 19.03
C THR A 170 17.49 6.50 20.36
N LEU A 171 16.21 6.64 20.71
CA LEU A 171 15.60 5.87 21.78
C LEU A 171 15.27 4.48 21.25
N VAL A 172 15.72 3.46 21.98
CA VAL A 172 15.53 2.04 21.64
C VAL A 172 14.63 1.35 22.66
N PRO A 173 13.87 0.33 22.23
CA PRO A 173 13.01 -0.40 23.14
C PRO A 173 13.84 -1.22 24.14
N ILE A 174 13.41 -1.20 25.38
CA ILE A 174 13.90 -2.02 26.48
C ILE A 174 12.76 -2.86 27.05
N LYS A 175 13.01 -3.64 28.11
CA LYS A 175 11.99 -4.45 28.78
C LYS A 175 10.75 -3.60 29.14
N ASN A 176 9.59 -4.23 29.23
CA ASN A 176 8.30 -3.62 29.60
C ASN A 176 7.77 -2.54 28.63
N ASN A 177 8.06 -2.65 27.33
CA ASN A 177 7.61 -1.70 26.31
C ASN A 177 8.02 -0.23 26.58
N LEU A 178 9.19 -0.04 27.17
CA LEU A 178 9.75 1.27 27.46
C LEU A 178 10.80 1.63 26.39
N LEU A 179 10.90 2.92 26.06
CA LEU A 179 11.99 3.48 25.27
C LEU A 179 13.06 4.06 26.16
N GLN A 180 14.33 3.81 25.83
CA GLN A 180 15.48 4.38 26.52
C GLN A 180 16.52 4.88 25.49
N CYS A 181 17.23 5.94 25.86
CA CYS A 181 18.33 6.47 25.03
C CYS A 181 19.42 5.41 24.83
N SER A 182 19.78 5.11 23.59
CA SER A 182 20.82 4.13 23.29
C SER A 182 22.18 4.54 23.85
N ALA A 183 22.55 5.83 23.80
CA ALA A 183 23.78 6.34 24.38
C ALA A 183 23.78 6.23 25.93
N TYR A 184 22.63 6.36 26.59
CA TYR A 184 22.54 6.15 28.04
C TYR A 184 22.79 4.67 28.41
N ILE A 185 22.28 3.74 27.65
CA ILE A 185 22.52 2.30 27.86
C ILE A 185 24.02 1.98 27.81
N HIS A 186 24.77 2.70 26.96
CA HIS A 186 26.23 2.53 26.80
C HIS A 186 27.07 3.50 27.64
N GLY A 187 26.45 4.21 28.60
CA GLY A 187 27.17 5.14 29.48
C GLY A 187 27.59 6.48 28.88
N ASN A 188 27.18 6.78 27.65
CA ASN A 188 27.57 7.98 26.89
C ASN A 188 26.54 9.12 26.96
N CYS A 189 25.51 9.02 27.79
CA CYS A 189 24.51 10.04 28.01
C CYS A 189 24.02 10.02 29.45
N HIS A 190 23.76 11.20 29.99
CA HIS A 190 23.25 11.33 31.39
C HIS A 190 21.71 11.35 31.49
N SER A 191 21.01 11.39 30.39
CA SER A 191 19.54 11.41 30.37
C SER A 191 18.95 10.00 30.29
N SER A 192 18.49 9.51 31.41
CA SER A 192 17.72 8.28 31.51
C SER A 192 16.28 8.55 31.07
N HIS A 193 15.94 8.24 29.84
CA HIS A 193 14.56 8.24 29.36
C HIS A 193 13.92 6.89 29.68
N SER A 194 12.71 6.91 30.25
CA SER A 194 11.92 5.71 30.52
C SER A 194 10.46 6.06 30.26
N VAL A 195 10.02 5.87 29.01
CA VAL A 195 8.67 6.23 28.58
C VAL A 195 8.04 5.06 27.83
N LYS A 196 6.75 4.81 28.08
CA LYS A 196 6.00 3.74 27.39
C LYS A 196 5.85 4.08 25.91
N ILE A 197 6.14 3.11 25.05
CA ILE A 197 6.02 3.21 23.59
C ILE A 197 4.61 3.66 23.20
N GLU A 198 3.58 2.97 23.71
CA GLU A 198 2.17 3.26 23.43
C GLU A 198 1.75 4.70 23.75
N LYS A 199 2.34 5.29 24.82
CA LYS A 199 2.01 6.67 25.21
C LYS A 199 2.53 7.66 24.16
N ILE A 200 3.75 7.45 23.64
CA ILE A 200 4.32 8.31 22.59
C ILE A 200 3.56 8.10 21.29
N GLU A 201 3.30 6.85 20.89
CA GLU A 201 2.58 6.53 19.66
C GLU A 201 1.23 7.24 19.58
N LYS A 202 0.41 7.13 20.62
CA LYS A 202 -0.90 7.80 20.68
C LYS A 202 -0.80 9.32 20.50
N VAL A 203 0.17 9.95 21.14
CA VAL A 203 0.36 11.40 21.05
C VAL A 203 0.84 11.78 19.64
N VAL A 204 1.78 11.05 19.09
CA VAL A 204 2.36 11.31 17.76
C VAL A 204 1.31 11.12 16.66
N ILE A 205 0.57 10.02 16.68
CA ILE A 205 -0.49 9.77 15.70
C ILE A 205 -1.54 10.89 15.74
N LYS A 206 -2.00 11.24 16.94
CA LYS A 206 -3.00 12.30 17.10
C LYS A 206 -2.49 13.65 16.55
N ALA A 207 -1.27 14.04 16.92
CA ALA A 207 -0.69 15.30 16.46
C ALA A 207 -0.51 15.32 14.93
N ILE A 208 0.01 14.27 14.34
CA ILE A 208 0.23 14.17 12.89
C ILE A 208 -1.10 14.16 12.13
N ASN A 209 -2.09 13.39 12.57
CA ASN A 209 -3.39 13.37 11.91
C ASN A 209 -4.10 14.74 11.96
N ILE A 210 -3.94 15.50 13.06
CA ILE A 210 -4.45 16.89 13.13
C ILE A 210 -3.71 17.77 12.12
N LEU A 211 -2.38 17.66 12.01
CA LEU A 211 -1.58 18.44 11.05
C LEU A 211 -1.95 18.12 9.61
N ILE A 212 -2.13 16.83 9.28
CA ILE A 212 -2.56 16.39 7.94
C ILE A 212 -3.92 16.98 7.60
N LYS A 213 -4.88 16.87 8.50
CA LYS A 213 -6.24 17.38 8.30
C LYS A 213 -6.27 18.90 8.06
N ASN A 214 -5.45 19.64 8.81
CA ASN A 214 -5.43 21.11 8.74
C ASN A 214 -4.68 21.66 7.52
N ASN A 215 -3.65 20.95 7.02
CA ASN A 215 -2.75 21.47 5.99
C ASN A 215 -2.93 20.84 4.60
N LEU A 216 -3.33 19.57 4.53
CA LEU A 216 -3.34 18.85 3.26
C LEU A 216 -4.76 18.57 2.74
N ASN A 217 -5.79 18.70 3.57
CA ASN A 217 -7.17 18.34 3.23
C ASN A 217 -7.31 17.00 2.49
N ASN A 218 -6.34 16.08 2.71
CA ASN A 218 -6.21 14.82 2.00
C ASN A 218 -6.10 13.67 3.00
N ASP A 219 -7.18 12.92 3.15
CA ASP A 219 -7.27 11.78 4.06
C ASP A 219 -6.34 10.62 3.69
N ALA A 220 -5.75 10.62 2.49
CA ALA A 220 -4.84 9.56 2.04
C ALA A 220 -3.57 9.43 2.90
N PHE A 221 -3.11 10.52 3.50
CA PHE A 221 -1.92 10.53 4.39
C PHE A 221 -2.26 10.31 5.86
N THR A 222 -3.54 10.22 6.21
CA THR A 222 -3.97 9.97 7.59
C THR A 222 -3.50 8.59 8.06
N ILE A 223 -2.84 8.54 9.20
CA ILE A 223 -2.38 7.28 9.79
C ILE A 223 -3.58 6.61 10.45
N LYS A 224 -4.07 5.54 9.83
CA LYS A 224 -5.21 4.75 10.32
C LYS A 224 -4.69 3.54 11.11
N GLU A 225 -5.33 3.23 12.24
CA GLU A 225 -5.02 2.05 13.05
C GLU A 225 -5.23 0.74 12.28
N THR A 226 -6.08 0.76 11.26
CA THR A 226 -6.34 -0.39 10.37
C THR A 226 -5.19 -0.71 9.43
N TYR A 227 -4.21 0.19 9.27
CA TYR A 227 -3.07 -0.05 8.41
C TYR A 227 -2.06 -1.01 9.07
N PRO A 228 -1.33 -1.84 8.28
CA PRO A 228 -0.21 -2.61 8.79
C PRO A 228 0.81 -1.73 9.51
N LEU A 229 1.41 -2.23 10.59
CA LEU A 229 2.40 -1.48 11.39
C LEU A 229 3.54 -0.91 10.54
N LYS A 230 4.02 -1.69 9.56
CA LYS A 230 5.05 -1.27 8.60
C LYS A 230 4.59 -0.06 7.76
N THR A 231 3.34 -0.06 7.32
CA THR A 231 2.75 1.04 6.55
C THR A 231 2.60 2.28 7.41
N GLN A 232 2.11 2.14 8.64
CA GLN A 232 1.99 3.25 9.59
C GLN A 232 3.36 3.88 9.93
N ASN A 233 4.37 3.07 10.23
CA ASN A 233 5.74 3.55 10.48
C ASN A 233 6.32 4.26 9.26
N GLY A 234 6.12 3.70 8.06
CA GLY A 234 6.59 4.31 6.83
C GLY A 234 5.94 5.67 6.54
N LEU A 235 4.62 5.83 6.79
CA LEU A 235 3.95 7.12 6.69
C LEU A 235 4.54 8.13 7.68
N LEU A 236 4.79 7.71 8.91
CA LEU A 236 5.47 8.55 9.90
C LEU A 236 6.86 8.98 9.43
N CYS A 237 7.65 8.07 8.86
CA CYS A 237 8.99 8.38 8.32
C CYS A 237 8.95 9.37 7.16
N ILE A 238 7.92 9.31 6.30
CA ILE A 238 7.76 10.26 5.19
C ILE A 238 7.40 11.65 5.72
N ILE A 239 6.49 11.73 6.69
CA ILE A 239 5.96 13.00 7.21
C ILE A 239 6.93 13.63 8.21
N THR A 240 7.63 12.81 9.00
CA THR A 240 8.37 13.21 10.19
C THR A 240 9.87 12.96 10.00
N LYS A 241 10.66 14.01 10.04
CA LYS A 241 12.12 13.95 10.01
C LYS A 241 12.69 13.34 11.30
N ARG A 242 12.17 13.76 12.44
CA ARG A 242 12.56 13.26 13.76
C ARG A 242 11.55 13.69 14.83
N ILE A 243 11.52 12.96 15.94
CA ILE A 243 10.76 13.29 17.16
C ILE A 243 11.77 13.42 18.30
N ILE A 244 11.82 14.56 18.97
CA ILE A 244 12.67 14.75 20.14
C ILE A 244 11.81 14.61 21.39
N PHE A 245 12.22 13.70 22.28
CA PHE A 245 11.59 13.51 23.57
C PHE A 245 12.43 14.15 24.69
N ASP A 246 11.85 15.11 25.41
CA ASP A 246 12.41 15.70 26.62
C ASP A 246 11.67 15.15 27.85
N ARG A 247 12.40 14.38 28.66
CA ARG A 247 11.85 13.79 29.87
C ARG A 247 11.56 14.83 30.95
N LYS A 248 12.44 15.84 31.09
CA LYS A 248 12.30 16.84 32.17
C LYS A 248 11.07 17.71 31.93
N ALA A 249 10.85 18.12 30.71
CA ALA A 249 9.69 18.90 30.31
C ALA A 249 8.44 18.04 30.03
N SER A 250 8.57 16.70 30.00
CA SER A 250 7.52 15.77 29.51
C SER A 250 6.95 16.19 28.17
N HIS A 251 7.81 16.65 27.26
CA HIS A 251 7.45 17.28 26.00
C HIS A 251 7.97 16.48 24.80
N LEU A 252 7.17 16.49 23.70
CA LEU A 252 7.53 15.91 22.41
C LEU A 252 7.59 17.03 21.38
N ASN A 253 8.73 17.21 20.73
CA ASN A 253 8.89 18.07 19.57
C ASN A 253 8.92 17.21 18.31
N ILE A 254 7.97 17.41 17.40
CA ILE A 254 7.86 16.72 16.13
C ILE A 254 8.38 17.64 15.04
N PHE A 255 9.42 17.21 14.33
CA PHE A 255 9.99 17.93 13.19
C PHE A 255 9.52 17.24 11.90
N LEU A 256 8.89 17.99 11.03
CA LEU A 256 8.39 17.52 9.74
C LEU A 256 9.49 17.58 8.66
N ASN A 257 9.32 16.77 7.60
CA ASN A 257 10.16 16.80 6.41
C ASN A 257 9.80 17.96 5.49
#